data_361ec69786715890b10b379d6da41430
#
_entry.id   361ec69786715890b10b379d6da41430
#
_cell.length_a   1.000
_cell.length_b   1.000
_cell.length_c   1.000
_cell.angle_alpha   90.00
_cell.angle_beta   90.00
_cell.angle_gamma   90.00
#
_symmetry.space_group_name_H-M   'P 1'
#
loop_
_entity.id
_entity.type
_entity.pdbx_description
1 polymer ?
#
loop_
_entity_poly.entity_id
_entity_poly.type
_entity_poly.pdbx_seq_one_letter_code
_entity_poly.pdbx_strand_id
1 'polypeptide(L)'
;MRINFFYIRKASFEVYARRIGSLSPPWREYDSPTIEAGSDIIDRPVDTSSVSLLLANAYEALKAVDLDAAARILDDALSIEYENPEILFALKCSAYWVEGLERVGAVANAFERGEVVLLLWKSFNAFQGRLEQGFEPCRYAFKQFAFRLALFYYRSLPSEEMESHRAEMALRIGRCLKGAGTYDEAIRELTIAAKDRRDDPESLAELADAFALVNEMRDSKALFREAFYLGASRVDLDFLESEMIIRLLAKVREAGREGLAFAEWIPVYANLLGVFSVKRELKAVEAGKLRQSIYQLENELRDNAEDRALVVPRLINRYFWLIDHCIASREERAKVDEVLLKLRLLDPQIHKQYTA
;
A
#
# COMPACT_ATOMS: atom_id res chain seq x y z
N MET A 1 14.29 -30.55 -16.22
CA MET A 1 14.47 -30.96 -14.81
C MET A 1 13.08 -31.00 -14.17
N ARG A 2 12.44 -32.19 -14.15
CA ARG A 2 11.08 -32.34 -13.58
C ARG A 2 11.21 -32.34 -12.07
N ILE A 3 10.83 -31.23 -11.42
CA ILE A 3 10.74 -31.13 -9.97
C ILE A 3 9.50 -31.91 -9.55
N ASN A 4 9.72 -32.89 -8.69
CA ASN A 4 8.71 -33.82 -8.23
C ASN A 4 7.78 -33.12 -7.22
N PHE A 5 6.74 -32.48 -7.71
CA PHE A 5 5.74 -31.70 -6.94
C PHE A 5 4.93 -32.53 -5.93
N PHE A 6 4.94 -33.85 -6.06
CA PHE A 6 4.12 -34.77 -5.25
C PHE A 6 4.65 -34.98 -3.82
N TYR A 7 5.96 -34.79 -3.58
CA TYR A 7 6.56 -35.06 -2.25
C TYR A 7 6.53 -33.86 -1.28
N ILE A 8 6.40 -32.66 -1.78
CA ILE A 8 6.28 -31.45 -0.95
C ILE A 8 4.85 -31.33 -0.36
N ARG A 9 3.87 -31.95 -1.01
CA ARG A 9 2.42 -31.85 -0.71
C ARG A 9 1.97 -32.44 0.61
N LYS A 10 2.58 -33.49 1.14
CA LYS A 10 2.02 -34.22 2.29
C LYS A 10 2.61 -33.83 3.65
N ALA A 11 3.88 -33.51 3.69
CA ALA A 11 4.56 -33.25 4.95
C ALA A 11 4.29 -31.84 5.50
N SER A 12 4.20 -30.82 4.63
CA SER A 12 4.00 -29.42 5.05
C SER A 12 2.56 -29.16 5.51
N PHE A 13 1.57 -29.76 4.85
CA PHE A 13 0.15 -29.56 5.14
C PHE A 13 -0.29 -30.21 6.47
N GLU A 14 0.17 -31.41 6.77
CA GLU A 14 -0.15 -32.10 8.03
C GLU A 14 0.53 -31.47 9.25
N VAL A 15 1.71 -30.86 9.07
CA VAL A 15 2.44 -30.17 10.15
C VAL A 15 1.77 -28.82 10.47
N TYR A 16 1.26 -28.11 9.47
CA TYR A 16 0.56 -26.84 9.63
C TYR A 16 -0.79 -27.01 10.33
N ALA A 17 -1.60 -28.00 9.91
CA ALA A 17 -2.90 -28.31 10.53
C ALA A 17 -2.79 -28.70 12.02
N ARG A 18 -1.70 -29.34 12.43
CA ARG A 18 -1.45 -29.71 13.84
C ARG A 18 -0.98 -28.55 14.72
N ARG A 19 -0.34 -27.53 14.15
CA ARG A 19 0.21 -26.39 14.91
C ARG A 19 -0.76 -25.24 15.13
N ILE A 20 -1.77 -25.07 14.25
CA ILE A 20 -2.78 -24.00 14.37
C ILE A 20 -4.09 -24.52 15.00
N GLY A 21 -4.17 -25.78 15.34
CA GLY A 21 -5.36 -26.54 15.78
C GLY A 21 -6.11 -26.04 17.03
N SER A 22 -5.93 -24.80 17.49
CA SER A 22 -6.67 -24.26 18.63
C SER A 22 -7.20 -22.82 18.47
N LEU A 23 -7.06 -22.20 17.30
CA LEU A 23 -7.57 -20.85 17.05
C LEU A 23 -8.61 -20.87 15.92
N SER A 24 -9.82 -21.30 16.24
CA SER A 24 -10.98 -21.03 15.38
C SER A 24 -11.31 -19.54 15.48
N PRO A 25 -11.32 -18.80 14.35
CA PRO A 25 -11.69 -17.39 14.37
C PRO A 25 -13.17 -17.22 14.75
N PRO A 26 -13.51 -16.14 15.51
CA PRO A 26 -14.84 -15.94 16.08
C PRO A 26 -15.99 -15.71 15.08
N TRP A 27 -15.72 -15.66 13.77
CA TRP A 27 -16.78 -15.50 12.75
C TRP A 27 -17.29 -16.81 12.13
N ARG A 28 -16.95 -18.00 12.68
CA ARG A 28 -17.51 -19.27 12.23
C ARG A 28 -19.00 -19.50 12.57
N GLU A 29 -19.66 -18.54 13.20
CA GLU A 29 -21.10 -18.60 13.55
C GLU A 29 -22.03 -17.98 12.52
N TYR A 30 -21.63 -17.91 11.23
CA TYR A 30 -22.59 -17.64 10.16
C TYR A 30 -22.86 -18.90 9.39
N ASP A 31 -24.11 -19.38 9.49
CA ASP A 31 -24.63 -20.58 8.84
C ASP A 31 -24.29 -20.64 7.33
N SER A 32 -23.52 -21.65 6.96
CA SER A 32 -23.34 -22.06 5.56
C SER A 32 -24.47 -23.03 5.17
N PRO A 33 -25.13 -22.88 4.03
CA PRO A 33 -26.10 -23.86 3.57
C PRO A 33 -25.39 -25.16 3.23
N THR A 34 -25.85 -26.23 3.84
CA THR A 34 -25.45 -27.63 3.57
C THR A 34 -25.84 -28.02 2.15
N ILE A 35 -24.86 -28.32 1.30
CA ILE A 35 -25.05 -28.94 -0.01
C ILE A 35 -24.85 -30.44 0.17
N GLU A 36 -25.91 -31.21 -0.03
CA GLU A 36 -25.87 -32.69 -0.04
C GLU A 36 -25.08 -33.21 -1.25
N ALA A 37 -24.11 -34.08 -0.99
CA ALA A 37 -23.32 -34.76 -2.00
C ALA A 37 -24.11 -35.93 -2.61
N GLY A 38 -24.57 -35.78 -3.84
CA GLY A 38 -25.09 -36.86 -4.66
C GLY A 38 -23.98 -37.41 -5.57
N SER A 39 -23.68 -38.69 -5.40
CA SER A 39 -22.75 -39.46 -6.22
C SER A 39 -23.39 -39.86 -7.54
N ASP A 40 -22.84 -39.39 -8.68
CA ASP A 40 -22.92 -40.15 -9.95
C ASP A 40 -21.82 -39.66 -10.89
N ILE A 41 -20.83 -40.52 -11.13
CA ILE A 41 -19.76 -40.31 -12.12
C ILE A 41 -20.31 -40.69 -13.48
N ILE A 42 -20.63 -39.70 -14.31
CA ILE A 42 -20.91 -39.88 -15.74
C ILE A 42 -19.99 -38.90 -16.49
N ASP A 43 -19.24 -39.44 -17.43
CA ASP A 43 -18.37 -38.77 -18.41
C ASP A 43 -19.17 -37.65 -19.11
N ARG A 44 -18.98 -36.38 -18.64
CA ARG A 44 -19.59 -35.20 -19.24
C ARG A 44 -18.47 -34.33 -19.84
N PRO A 45 -18.72 -33.64 -20.98
CA PRO A 45 -17.78 -32.64 -21.48
C PRO A 45 -17.43 -31.65 -20.38
N VAL A 46 -16.14 -31.35 -20.22
CA VAL A 46 -15.62 -30.46 -19.19
C VAL A 46 -16.42 -29.16 -19.20
N ASP A 47 -17.27 -29.01 -18.19
CA ASP A 47 -18.10 -27.82 -18.05
C ASP A 47 -17.22 -26.69 -17.49
N THR A 48 -16.79 -25.81 -18.38
CA THR A 48 -15.98 -24.64 -18.06
C THR A 48 -16.64 -23.76 -16.95
N SER A 49 -17.97 -23.91 -16.79
CA SER A 49 -18.75 -23.28 -15.72
C SER A 49 -18.38 -23.82 -14.33
N SER A 50 -18.01 -25.09 -14.23
CA SER A 50 -17.67 -25.74 -12.96
C SER A 50 -16.31 -25.27 -12.43
N VAL A 51 -15.31 -25.14 -13.30
CA VAL A 51 -13.97 -24.63 -12.91
C VAL A 51 -14.03 -23.14 -12.51
N SER A 52 -14.78 -22.34 -13.26
CA SER A 52 -14.97 -20.91 -12.91
C SER A 52 -15.66 -20.74 -11.55
N LEU A 53 -16.61 -21.62 -11.22
CA LEU A 53 -17.27 -21.63 -9.91
C LEU A 53 -16.29 -22.02 -8.79
N LEU A 54 -15.46 -23.04 -9.01
CA LEU A 54 -14.44 -23.46 -8.04
C LEU A 54 -13.41 -22.36 -7.80
N LEU A 55 -12.94 -21.68 -8.85
CA LEU A 55 -12.05 -20.52 -8.71
C LEU A 55 -12.70 -19.39 -7.89
N ALA A 56 -13.96 -19.05 -8.19
CA ALA A 56 -14.70 -18.07 -7.40
C ALA A 56 -14.81 -18.47 -5.92
N ASN A 57 -15.16 -19.74 -5.64
CA ASN A 57 -15.24 -20.25 -4.28
C ASN A 57 -13.88 -20.24 -3.56
N ALA A 58 -12.79 -20.59 -4.25
CA ALA A 58 -11.44 -20.50 -3.70
C ALA A 58 -11.08 -19.05 -3.33
N TYR A 59 -11.46 -18.07 -4.16
CA TYR A 59 -11.23 -16.67 -3.89
C TYR A 59 -12.08 -16.16 -2.72
N GLU A 60 -13.31 -16.62 -2.57
CA GLU A 60 -14.11 -16.29 -1.38
C GLU A 60 -13.52 -16.91 -0.10
N ALA A 61 -12.98 -18.13 -0.15
CA ALA A 61 -12.27 -18.72 0.97
C ALA A 61 -11.01 -17.90 1.36
N LEU A 62 -10.24 -17.42 0.37
CA LEU A 62 -9.11 -16.50 0.63
C LEU A 62 -9.59 -15.22 1.30
N LYS A 63 -10.65 -14.59 0.80
CA LYS A 63 -11.22 -13.38 1.43
C LYS A 63 -11.73 -13.63 2.85
N ALA A 64 -12.15 -14.85 3.15
CA ALA A 64 -12.53 -15.30 4.50
C ALA A 64 -11.31 -15.67 5.38
N VAL A 65 -10.09 -15.49 4.89
CA VAL A 65 -8.82 -15.85 5.57
C VAL A 65 -8.68 -17.37 5.81
N ASP A 66 -9.32 -18.19 4.95
CA ASP A 66 -9.20 -19.65 4.99
C ASP A 66 -8.34 -20.15 3.80
N LEU A 67 -7.02 -20.08 3.97
CA LEU A 67 -6.06 -20.53 2.95
C LEU A 67 -6.13 -22.03 2.71
N ASP A 68 -6.47 -22.82 3.73
CA ASP A 68 -6.57 -24.27 3.65
C ASP A 68 -7.79 -24.71 2.82
N ALA A 69 -8.93 -24.06 3.03
CA ALA A 69 -10.10 -24.28 2.19
C ALA A 69 -9.85 -23.86 0.75
N ALA A 70 -9.24 -22.70 0.53
CA ALA A 70 -8.90 -22.22 -0.80
C ALA A 70 -7.97 -23.20 -1.54
N ALA A 71 -6.93 -23.69 -0.87
CA ALA A 71 -5.99 -24.65 -1.46
C ALA A 71 -6.66 -25.96 -1.86
N ARG A 72 -7.57 -26.50 -1.03
CA ARG A 72 -8.35 -27.70 -1.36
C ARG A 72 -9.23 -27.48 -2.59
N ILE A 73 -9.96 -26.37 -2.64
CA ILE A 73 -10.83 -26.05 -3.78
C ILE A 73 -10.00 -25.88 -5.07
N LEU A 74 -8.81 -25.27 -4.98
CA LEU A 74 -7.90 -25.13 -6.12
C LEU A 74 -7.34 -26.50 -6.58
N ASP A 75 -7.07 -27.44 -5.67
CA ASP A 75 -6.65 -28.80 -6.01
C ASP A 75 -7.80 -29.58 -6.70
N ASP A 76 -9.05 -29.40 -6.24
CA ASP A 76 -10.24 -29.95 -6.89
C ASP A 76 -10.41 -29.39 -8.32
N ALA A 77 -10.25 -28.07 -8.48
CA ALA A 77 -10.29 -27.42 -9.79
C ALA A 77 -9.18 -27.92 -10.72
N LEU A 78 -7.94 -28.11 -10.19
CA LEU A 78 -6.82 -28.64 -10.94
C LEU A 78 -7.07 -30.08 -11.41
N SER A 79 -7.82 -30.89 -10.66
CA SER A 79 -8.17 -32.27 -11.05
C SER A 79 -9.09 -32.30 -12.29
N ILE A 80 -9.85 -31.23 -12.52
CA ILE A 80 -10.77 -31.09 -13.68
C ILE A 80 -9.98 -30.52 -14.88
N GLU A 81 -9.19 -29.48 -14.67
CA GLU A 81 -8.46 -28.76 -15.72
C GLU A 81 -7.00 -28.50 -15.31
N TYR A 82 -6.13 -29.48 -15.55
CA TYR A 82 -4.76 -29.51 -15.05
C TYR A 82 -3.81 -28.47 -15.71
N GLU A 83 -4.14 -27.95 -16.89
CA GLU A 83 -3.34 -26.94 -17.61
C GLU A 83 -3.89 -25.52 -17.48
N ASN A 84 -4.96 -25.30 -16.71
CA ASN A 84 -5.54 -23.99 -16.56
C ASN A 84 -4.54 -22.99 -15.92
N PRO A 85 -4.16 -21.92 -16.63
CA PRO A 85 -3.11 -21.03 -16.17
C PRO A 85 -3.50 -20.23 -14.91
N GLU A 86 -4.80 -19.94 -14.69
CA GLU A 86 -5.28 -19.24 -13.52
C GLU A 86 -5.22 -20.12 -12.27
N ILE A 87 -5.57 -21.40 -12.38
CA ILE A 87 -5.44 -22.38 -11.28
C ILE A 87 -3.96 -22.52 -10.90
N LEU A 88 -3.08 -22.71 -11.89
CA LEU A 88 -1.65 -22.85 -11.65
C LEU A 88 -1.04 -21.59 -11.01
N PHE A 89 -1.50 -20.42 -11.42
CA PHE A 89 -1.09 -19.15 -10.80
C PHE A 89 -1.57 -19.07 -9.35
N ALA A 90 -2.84 -19.37 -9.07
CA ALA A 90 -3.41 -19.34 -7.74
C ALA A 90 -2.72 -20.34 -6.78
N LEU A 91 -2.38 -21.53 -7.25
CA LEU A 91 -1.64 -22.53 -6.48
C LEU A 91 -0.21 -22.09 -6.16
N LYS A 92 0.49 -21.43 -7.10
CA LYS A 92 1.82 -20.84 -6.83
C LYS A 92 1.73 -19.74 -5.77
N CYS A 93 0.71 -18.90 -5.84
CA CYS A 93 0.45 -17.86 -4.85
C CYS A 93 0.10 -18.47 -3.47
N SER A 94 -0.74 -19.52 -3.43
CA SER A 94 -1.07 -20.25 -2.20
C SER A 94 0.17 -20.86 -1.54
N ALA A 95 1.05 -21.50 -2.31
CA ALA A 95 2.28 -22.10 -1.82
C ALA A 95 3.21 -21.04 -1.18
N TYR A 96 3.32 -19.85 -1.80
CA TYR A 96 4.07 -18.72 -1.23
C TYR A 96 3.55 -18.33 0.16
N TRP A 97 2.22 -18.21 0.30
CA TRP A 97 1.61 -17.84 1.56
C TRP A 97 1.69 -18.94 2.62
N VAL A 98 1.59 -20.22 2.26
CA VAL A 98 1.79 -21.34 3.19
C VAL A 98 3.18 -21.26 3.83
N GLU A 99 4.25 -21.08 3.03
CA GLU A 99 5.61 -20.90 3.53
C GLU A 99 5.74 -19.62 4.37
N GLY A 100 5.10 -18.52 3.93
CA GLY A 100 5.11 -17.25 4.66
C GLY A 100 4.45 -17.34 6.02
N LEU A 101 3.35 -18.07 6.16
CA LEU A 101 2.60 -18.22 7.40
C LEU A 101 3.38 -19.02 8.48
N GLU A 102 4.30 -19.89 8.10
CA GLU A 102 5.21 -20.54 9.05
C GLU A 102 6.06 -19.49 9.81
N ARG A 103 6.53 -18.46 9.09
CA ARG A 103 7.27 -17.34 9.68
C ARG A 103 6.41 -16.50 10.62
N VAL A 104 5.15 -16.24 10.23
CA VAL A 104 4.18 -15.55 11.10
C VAL A 104 3.91 -16.33 12.37
N GLY A 105 3.74 -17.66 12.25
CA GLY A 105 3.52 -18.56 13.39
C GLY A 105 4.69 -18.64 14.37
N ALA A 106 5.93 -18.40 13.92
CA ALA A 106 7.10 -18.36 14.75
C ALA A 106 7.19 -17.12 15.67
N VAL A 107 6.47 -16.07 15.37
CA VAL A 107 6.43 -14.83 16.16
C VAL A 107 5.42 -14.95 17.29
N ALA A 108 5.79 -14.55 18.51
CA ALA A 108 4.92 -14.69 19.68
C ALA A 108 3.90 -13.54 19.81
N ASN A 109 4.35 -12.31 19.56
CA ASN A 109 3.55 -11.09 19.74
C ASN A 109 2.58 -10.86 18.58
N ALA A 110 1.32 -10.52 18.87
CA ALA A 110 0.30 -10.32 17.86
C ALA A 110 0.58 -9.07 16.99
N PHE A 111 1.10 -7.98 17.55
CA PHE A 111 1.50 -6.81 16.78
C PHE A 111 2.58 -7.17 15.74
N GLU A 112 3.63 -7.84 16.19
CA GLU A 112 4.71 -8.27 15.30
C GLU A 112 4.23 -9.25 14.22
N ARG A 113 3.27 -10.13 14.53
CA ARG A 113 2.62 -11.00 13.53
C ARG A 113 1.95 -10.17 12.43
N GLY A 114 1.21 -9.12 12.80
CA GLY A 114 0.61 -8.17 11.85
C GLY A 114 1.66 -7.52 10.95
N GLU A 115 2.76 -7.03 11.53
CA GLU A 115 3.87 -6.43 10.78
C GLU A 115 4.52 -7.45 9.82
N VAL A 116 4.76 -8.69 10.25
CA VAL A 116 5.30 -9.75 9.38
C VAL A 116 4.36 -10.06 8.22
N VAL A 117 3.05 -10.10 8.44
CA VAL A 117 2.07 -10.30 7.36
C VAL A 117 2.14 -9.16 6.34
N LEU A 118 2.25 -7.90 6.77
CA LEU A 118 2.38 -6.76 5.86
C LEU A 118 3.72 -6.75 5.10
N LEU A 119 4.80 -7.19 5.72
CA LEU A 119 6.10 -7.40 5.04
C LEU A 119 6.02 -8.54 4.01
N LEU A 120 5.30 -9.63 4.35
CA LEU A 120 5.04 -10.71 3.41
C LEU A 120 4.22 -10.23 2.22
N TRP A 121 3.23 -9.35 2.43
CA TRP A 121 2.46 -8.74 1.35
C TRP A 121 3.35 -7.96 0.37
N LYS A 122 4.27 -7.12 0.85
CA LYS A 122 5.23 -6.40 -0.01
C LYS A 122 6.10 -7.37 -0.82
N SER A 123 6.63 -8.39 -0.17
CA SER A 123 7.44 -9.42 -0.83
C SER A 123 6.64 -10.24 -1.83
N PHE A 124 5.36 -10.50 -1.54
CA PHE A 124 4.42 -11.18 -2.42
C PHE A 124 4.12 -10.37 -3.69
N ASN A 125 3.95 -9.05 -3.57
CA ASN A 125 3.80 -8.18 -4.75
C ASN A 125 5.01 -8.27 -5.68
N ALA A 126 6.23 -8.26 -5.12
CA ALA A 126 7.46 -8.46 -5.89
C ALA A 126 7.56 -9.87 -6.49
N PHE A 127 7.06 -10.89 -5.79
CA PHE A 127 6.98 -12.26 -6.30
C PHE A 127 6.00 -12.35 -7.48
N GLN A 128 4.78 -11.82 -7.35
CA GLN A 128 3.77 -11.81 -8.42
C GLN A 128 4.26 -11.06 -9.67
N GLY A 129 5.00 -9.96 -9.50
CA GLY A 129 5.57 -9.19 -10.60
C GLY A 129 6.59 -9.96 -11.47
N ARG A 130 7.11 -11.09 -10.96
CA ARG A 130 8.04 -11.98 -11.68
C ARG A 130 7.35 -13.15 -12.38
N LEU A 131 6.04 -13.35 -12.15
CA LEU A 131 5.27 -14.37 -12.83
C LEU A 131 4.86 -13.86 -14.22
N GLU A 132 4.98 -14.71 -15.24
CA GLU A 132 4.71 -14.35 -16.64
C GLU A 132 3.28 -13.87 -16.89
N GLN A 133 2.33 -14.45 -16.17
CA GLN A 133 0.92 -14.08 -16.22
C GLN A 133 0.42 -13.68 -14.83
N GLY A 134 -0.53 -12.74 -14.79
CA GLY A 134 -1.21 -12.34 -13.57
C GLY A 134 -2.72 -12.33 -13.77
N PHE A 135 -3.45 -12.80 -12.76
CA PHE A 135 -4.92 -12.85 -12.76
C PHE A 135 -5.43 -11.91 -11.66
N GLU A 136 -6.07 -10.81 -12.08
CA GLU A 136 -6.55 -9.77 -11.15
C GLU A 136 -7.51 -10.29 -10.07
N PRO A 137 -8.49 -11.20 -10.37
CA PRO A 137 -9.34 -11.75 -9.31
C PRO A 137 -8.55 -12.48 -8.23
N CYS A 138 -7.54 -13.26 -8.64
CA CYS A 138 -6.66 -13.99 -7.72
C CYS A 138 -5.80 -13.00 -6.89
N ARG A 139 -5.19 -12.00 -7.53
CA ARG A 139 -4.40 -10.97 -6.84
C ARG A 139 -5.23 -10.22 -5.81
N TYR A 140 -6.46 -9.85 -6.18
CA TYR A 140 -7.38 -9.18 -5.28
C TYR A 140 -7.78 -10.06 -4.09
N ALA A 141 -8.02 -11.36 -4.31
CA ALA A 141 -8.34 -12.30 -3.23
C ALA A 141 -7.17 -12.44 -2.23
N PHE A 142 -5.93 -12.56 -2.71
CA PHE A 142 -4.75 -12.59 -1.84
C PHE A 142 -4.50 -11.26 -1.13
N LYS A 143 -4.82 -10.14 -1.76
CA LYS A 143 -4.80 -8.84 -1.08
C LYS A 143 -5.75 -8.82 0.10
N GLN A 144 -7.01 -9.21 -0.12
CA GLN A 144 -8.01 -9.31 0.94
C GLN A 144 -7.54 -10.25 2.07
N PHE A 145 -6.99 -11.41 1.70
CA PHE A 145 -6.42 -12.37 2.66
C PHE A 145 -5.37 -11.72 3.54
N ALA A 146 -4.34 -11.10 2.95
CA ALA A 146 -3.22 -10.51 3.68
C ALA A 146 -3.67 -9.40 4.65
N PHE A 147 -4.47 -8.45 4.16
CA PHE A 147 -4.88 -7.30 4.97
C PHE A 147 -5.88 -7.68 6.06
N ARG A 148 -6.79 -8.62 5.80
CA ARG A 148 -7.70 -9.14 6.84
C ARG A 148 -6.98 -9.96 7.89
N LEU A 149 -5.97 -10.75 7.51
CA LEU A 149 -5.13 -11.49 8.45
C LEU A 149 -4.33 -10.55 9.35
N ALA A 150 -3.69 -9.50 8.78
CA ALA A 150 -3.00 -8.50 9.57
C ALA A 150 -3.96 -7.76 10.52
N LEU A 151 -5.14 -7.37 10.03
CA LEU A 151 -6.19 -6.73 10.82
C LEU A 151 -6.62 -7.60 12.01
N PHE A 152 -6.77 -8.90 11.79
CA PHE A 152 -7.08 -9.85 12.86
C PHE A 152 -6.03 -9.82 13.98
N TYR A 153 -4.75 -9.84 13.63
CA TYR A 153 -3.69 -9.78 14.63
C TYR A 153 -3.68 -8.45 15.39
N TYR A 154 -3.82 -7.31 14.73
CA TYR A 154 -3.88 -6.01 15.41
C TYR A 154 -5.09 -5.90 16.35
N ARG A 155 -6.27 -6.37 15.92
CA ARG A 155 -7.49 -6.36 16.76
C ARG A 155 -7.46 -7.38 17.90
N SER A 156 -6.57 -8.36 17.89
CA SER A 156 -6.38 -9.33 18.98
C SER A 156 -5.53 -8.81 20.13
N LEU A 157 -4.97 -7.61 20.02
CA LEU A 157 -4.19 -6.98 21.07
C LEU A 157 -5.07 -6.57 22.27
N PRO A 158 -4.54 -6.60 23.52
CA PRO A 158 -5.23 -6.10 24.68
C PRO A 158 -5.63 -4.62 24.53
N SER A 159 -6.80 -4.25 25.07
CA SER A 159 -7.31 -2.87 24.96
C SER A 159 -6.37 -1.82 25.57
N GLU A 160 -5.65 -2.16 26.63
CA GLU A 160 -4.67 -1.28 27.27
C GLU A 160 -3.47 -0.98 26.34
N GLU A 161 -3.00 -1.99 25.61
CA GLU A 161 -1.92 -1.84 24.64
C GLU A 161 -2.38 -1.03 23.43
N MET A 162 -3.58 -1.26 22.94
CA MET A 162 -4.19 -0.48 21.86
C MET A 162 -4.33 1.00 22.24
N GLU A 163 -4.79 1.30 23.46
CA GLU A 163 -4.97 2.69 23.91
C GLU A 163 -3.63 3.40 24.13
N SER A 164 -2.62 2.72 24.68
CA SER A 164 -1.30 3.30 24.90
C SER A 164 -0.59 3.70 23.59
N HIS A 165 -0.89 3.02 22.48
CA HIS A 165 -0.32 3.27 21.15
C HIS A 165 -1.40 3.66 20.13
N ARG A 166 -2.45 4.33 20.58
CA ARG A 166 -3.67 4.61 19.82
C ARG A 166 -3.43 5.10 18.40
N ALA A 167 -2.59 6.10 18.20
CA ALA A 167 -2.35 6.67 16.88
C ALA A 167 -1.65 5.68 15.93
N GLU A 168 -0.72 4.89 16.46
CA GLU A 168 -0.05 3.85 15.69
C GLU A 168 -0.97 2.71 15.32
N MET A 169 -1.77 2.25 16.29
CA MET A 169 -2.77 1.21 16.06
C MET A 169 -3.83 1.67 15.04
N ALA A 170 -4.30 2.90 15.16
CA ALA A 170 -5.24 3.49 14.21
C ALA A 170 -4.66 3.55 12.78
N LEU A 171 -3.37 3.86 12.63
CA LEU A 171 -2.68 3.81 11.33
C LEU A 171 -2.64 2.38 10.77
N ARG A 172 -2.22 1.38 11.58
CA ARG A 172 -2.13 -0.02 11.14
C ARG A 172 -3.49 -0.62 10.79
N ILE A 173 -4.48 -0.41 11.65
CA ILE A 173 -5.86 -0.86 11.44
C ILE A 173 -6.45 -0.18 10.21
N GLY A 174 -6.31 1.13 10.09
CA GLY A 174 -6.80 1.89 8.95
C GLY A 174 -6.20 1.46 7.61
N ARG A 175 -4.87 1.21 7.57
CA ARG A 175 -4.19 0.61 6.43
C ARG A 175 -4.76 -0.75 6.05
N CYS A 176 -4.97 -1.62 7.03
CA CYS A 176 -5.53 -2.94 6.79
C CYS A 176 -6.96 -2.88 6.28
N LEU A 177 -7.80 -2.01 6.83
CA LEU A 177 -9.16 -1.78 6.38
C LEU A 177 -9.20 -1.22 4.95
N LYS A 178 -8.30 -0.29 4.61
CA LYS A 178 -8.14 0.23 3.25
C LYS A 178 -7.77 -0.90 2.28
N GLY A 179 -6.74 -1.68 2.59
CA GLY A 179 -6.32 -2.82 1.77
C GLY A 179 -7.38 -3.92 1.64
N ALA A 180 -8.24 -4.08 2.66
CA ALA A 180 -9.41 -4.96 2.64
C ALA A 180 -10.64 -4.36 1.94
N GLY A 181 -10.58 -3.11 1.44
CA GLY A 181 -11.67 -2.47 0.70
C GLY A 181 -12.79 -1.90 1.58
N THR A 182 -12.62 -1.82 2.91
CA THR A 182 -13.58 -1.22 3.83
C THR A 182 -13.24 0.26 4.08
N TYR A 183 -13.40 1.06 3.03
CA TYR A 183 -12.86 2.43 2.97
C TYR A 183 -13.45 3.38 4.02
N ASP A 184 -14.74 3.30 4.32
CA ASP A 184 -15.37 4.17 5.32
C ASP A 184 -14.80 3.95 6.73
N GLU A 185 -14.54 2.70 7.10
CA GLU A 185 -13.90 2.36 8.36
C GLU A 185 -12.42 2.76 8.34
N ALA A 186 -11.74 2.55 7.22
CA ALA A 186 -10.35 2.96 7.04
C ALA A 186 -10.19 4.46 7.24
N ILE A 187 -11.04 5.29 6.64
CA ILE A 187 -11.02 6.75 6.79
C ILE A 187 -11.24 7.15 8.24
N ARG A 188 -12.14 6.48 8.99
CA ARG A 188 -12.34 6.78 10.41
C ARG A 188 -11.07 6.54 11.22
N GLU A 189 -10.45 5.37 11.07
CA GLU A 189 -9.22 5.03 11.80
C GLU A 189 -8.04 5.92 11.38
N LEU A 190 -7.83 6.11 10.09
CA LEU A 190 -6.75 6.97 9.58
C LEU A 190 -6.94 8.44 9.98
N THR A 191 -8.19 8.89 10.15
CA THR A 191 -8.47 10.23 10.69
C THR A 191 -8.03 10.36 12.14
N ILE A 192 -8.19 9.30 12.95
CA ILE A 192 -7.68 9.28 14.34
C ILE A 192 -6.15 9.37 14.32
N ALA A 193 -5.48 8.53 13.51
CA ALA A 193 -4.03 8.54 13.38
C ALA A 193 -3.49 9.93 12.97
N ALA A 194 -4.08 10.55 11.94
CA ALA A 194 -3.68 11.86 11.44
C ALA A 194 -3.98 13.01 12.41
N LYS A 195 -5.02 12.91 13.25
CA LYS A 195 -5.32 13.92 14.28
C LYS A 195 -4.37 13.84 15.46
N ASP A 196 -4.04 12.64 15.91
CA ASP A 196 -3.17 12.41 17.06
C ASP A 196 -1.69 12.64 16.71
N ARG A 197 -1.29 12.37 15.45
CA ARG A 197 0.06 12.59 14.91
C ARG A 197 0.02 13.54 13.70
N ARG A 198 -0.21 14.83 13.93
CA ARG A 198 -0.42 15.83 12.86
C ARG A 198 0.76 16.03 11.93
N ASP A 199 1.97 15.76 12.39
CA ASP A 199 3.21 15.93 11.62
C ASP A 199 3.77 14.57 11.14
N ASP A 200 2.93 13.52 11.10
CA ASP A 200 3.31 12.22 10.59
C ASP A 200 2.93 12.06 9.12
N PRO A 201 3.91 12.05 8.19
CA PRO A 201 3.64 11.98 6.77
C PRO A 201 3.00 10.65 6.34
N GLU A 202 3.29 9.55 7.05
CA GLU A 202 2.71 8.24 6.73
C GLU A 202 1.20 8.22 7.00
N SER A 203 0.76 8.69 8.17
CA SER A 203 -0.66 8.77 8.52
C SER A 203 -1.44 9.69 7.57
N LEU A 204 -0.84 10.83 7.18
CA LEU A 204 -1.45 11.75 6.23
C LEU A 204 -1.55 11.17 4.82
N ALA A 205 -0.52 10.45 4.35
CA ALA A 205 -0.51 9.83 3.03
C ALA A 205 -1.51 8.68 2.92
N GLU A 206 -1.61 7.84 3.96
CA GLU A 206 -2.59 6.76 4.02
C GLU A 206 -4.04 7.29 4.02
N LEU A 207 -4.31 8.36 4.78
CA LEU A 207 -5.62 9.03 4.78
C LEU A 207 -5.91 9.67 3.42
N ALA A 208 -4.91 10.32 2.81
CA ALA A 208 -5.04 10.91 1.49
C ALA A 208 -5.39 9.87 0.43
N ASP A 209 -4.74 8.72 0.48
CA ASP A 209 -4.99 7.61 -0.42
C ASP A 209 -6.39 7.02 -0.23
N ALA A 210 -6.83 6.83 1.02
CA ALA A 210 -8.18 6.38 1.34
C ALA A 210 -9.25 7.35 0.79
N PHE A 211 -9.06 8.67 0.93
CA PHE A 211 -9.95 9.67 0.33
C PHE A 211 -9.97 9.60 -1.20
N ALA A 212 -8.82 9.38 -1.84
CA ALA A 212 -8.78 9.21 -3.29
C ALA A 212 -9.57 7.97 -3.76
N LEU A 213 -9.51 6.87 -3.01
CA LEU A 213 -10.23 5.64 -3.32
C LEU A 213 -11.76 5.77 -3.22
N VAL A 214 -12.26 6.71 -2.42
CA VAL A 214 -13.69 7.08 -2.37
C VAL A 214 -14.03 8.33 -3.19
N ASN A 215 -13.11 8.76 -4.06
CA ASN A 215 -13.28 9.91 -4.96
C ASN A 215 -13.37 11.29 -4.26
N GLU A 216 -12.97 11.40 -3.00
CA GLU A 216 -12.85 12.67 -2.27
C GLU A 216 -11.52 13.38 -2.64
N MET A 217 -11.41 13.76 -3.92
CA MET A 217 -10.15 14.18 -4.55
C MET A 217 -9.58 15.47 -3.97
N ARG A 218 -10.40 16.38 -3.46
CA ARG A 218 -9.95 17.66 -2.89
C ARG A 218 -9.14 17.42 -1.61
N ASP A 219 -9.70 16.63 -0.71
CA ASP A 219 -9.08 16.34 0.60
C ASP A 219 -7.86 15.43 0.42
N SER A 220 -7.96 14.44 -0.48
CA SER A 220 -6.84 13.61 -0.88
C SER A 220 -5.65 14.43 -1.36
N LYS A 221 -5.83 15.33 -2.32
CA LYS A 221 -4.74 16.16 -2.88
C LYS A 221 -4.11 17.09 -1.83
N ALA A 222 -4.94 17.65 -0.94
CA ALA A 222 -4.45 18.52 0.13
C ALA A 222 -3.58 17.74 1.13
N LEU A 223 -4.02 16.56 1.54
CA LEU A 223 -3.30 15.71 2.49
C LEU A 223 -2.02 15.11 1.89
N PHE A 224 -2.06 14.63 0.64
CA PHE A 224 -0.83 14.17 -0.03
C PHE A 224 0.20 15.29 -0.14
N ARG A 225 -0.24 16.50 -0.50
CA ARG A 225 0.66 17.65 -0.57
C ARG A 225 1.34 17.92 0.79
N GLU A 226 0.59 17.86 1.87
CA GLU A 226 1.11 18.04 3.23
C GLU A 226 2.03 16.89 3.64
N ALA A 227 1.63 15.63 3.41
CA ALA A 227 2.42 14.44 3.71
C ALA A 227 3.82 14.49 3.05
N PHE A 228 3.85 14.75 1.76
CA PHE A 228 5.11 14.85 1.02
C PHE A 228 5.93 16.12 1.34
N TYR A 229 5.29 17.15 1.88
CA TYR A 229 6.01 18.30 2.45
C TYR A 229 6.69 17.96 3.76
N LEU A 230 6.02 17.25 4.65
CA LEU A 230 6.57 16.89 5.96
C LEU A 230 7.71 15.88 5.87
N GLY A 231 7.64 14.93 4.93
CA GLY A 231 8.72 13.96 4.77
C GLY A 231 8.40 12.89 3.73
N ALA A 232 8.73 13.15 2.48
CA ALA A 232 8.46 12.24 1.38
C ALA A 232 9.07 10.85 1.57
N SER A 233 10.31 10.76 2.07
CA SER A 233 11.02 9.50 2.32
C SER A 233 10.44 8.67 3.48
N ARG A 234 9.56 9.25 4.31
CA ARG A 234 8.88 8.54 5.40
C ARG A 234 7.53 7.96 4.99
N VAL A 235 7.05 8.28 3.79
CA VAL A 235 5.81 7.71 3.24
C VAL A 235 6.09 6.33 2.67
N ASP A 236 5.37 5.33 3.14
CA ASP A 236 5.46 3.97 2.62
C ASP A 236 4.64 3.84 1.33
N LEU A 237 5.32 4.00 0.20
CA LEU A 237 4.69 4.04 -1.12
C LEU A 237 4.08 2.69 -1.54
N ASP A 238 4.51 1.57 -0.95
CA ASP A 238 4.05 0.23 -1.31
C ASP A 238 2.60 -0.05 -0.87
N PHE A 239 2.08 0.78 0.04
CA PHE A 239 0.70 0.67 0.50
C PHE A 239 -0.25 1.68 -0.15
N LEU A 240 0.25 2.60 -0.96
CA LEU A 240 -0.60 3.55 -1.68
C LEU A 240 -1.19 2.90 -2.93
N GLU A 241 -2.51 3.02 -3.11
CA GLU A 241 -3.27 2.23 -4.08
C GLU A 241 -4.10 3.07 -5.05
N SER A 242 -4.35 4.34 -4.74
CA SER A 242 -5.19 5.18 -5.59
C SER A 242 -4.55 5.40 -6.97
N GLU A 243 -5.37 5.36 -8.00
CA GLU A 243 -4.92 5.51 -9.38
C GLU A 243 -4.14 6.81 -9.59
N MET A 244 -4.54 7.88 -8.91
CA MET A 244 -3.86 9.17 -8.96
C MET A 244 -2.40 9.06 -8.54
N ILE A 245 -2.12 8.40 -7.39
CA ILE A 245 -0.75 8.27 -6.89
C ILE A 245 0.05 7.26 -7.73
N ILE A 246 -0.55 6.15 -8.13
CA ILE A 246 0.11 5.14 -8.98
C ILE A 246 0.57 5.76 -10.30
N ARG A 247 -0.30 6.52 -10.95
CA ARG A 247 0.05 7.24 -12.20
C ARG A 247 1.15 8.27 -11.99
N LEU A 248 1.11 9.00 -10.87
CA LEU A 248 2.16 9.95 -10.51
C LEU A 248 3.52 9.25 -10.32
N LEU A 249 3.56 8.15 -9.56
CA LEU A 249 4.78 7.37 -9.36
C LEU A 249 5.35 6.86 -10.69
N ALA A 250 4.49 6.39 -11.61
CA ALA A 250 4.90 5.99 -12.96
C ALA A 250 5.54 7.16 -13.73
N LYS A 251 4.93 8.35 -13.70
CA LYS A 251 5.47 9.55 -14.35
C LYS A 251 6.81 10.00 -13.79
N VAL A 252 7.02 9.87 -12.49
CA VAL A 252 8.31 10.16 -11.85
C VAL A 252 9.39 9.19 -12.33
N ARG A 253 9.06 7.88 -12.47
CA ARG A 253 9.99 6.87 -13.03
C ARG A 253 10.28 7.12 -14.50
N GLU A 254 9.27 7.41 -15.33
CA GLU A 254 9.44 7.77 -16.74
C GLU A 254 10.37 8.97 -16.94
N ALA A 255 10.41 9.89 -15.98
CA ALA A 255 11.34 11.02 -15.96
C ALA A 255 12.77 10.64 -15.51
N GLY A 256 13.06 9.35 -15.33
CA GLY A 256 14.38 8.85 -14.94
C GLY A 256 14.74 9.13 -13.47
N ARG A 257 13.74 9.35 -12.62
CA ARG A 257 13.96 9.56 -11.18
C ARG A 257 13.80 8.23 -10.46
N GLU A 258 14.91 7.74 -9.90
CA GLU A 258 15.00 6.42 -9.26
C GLU A 258 15.88 6.47 -7.99
N GLY A 259 16.00 5.33 -7.30
CA GLY A 259 16.87 5.17 -6.13
C GLY A 259 16.41 5.93 -4.89
N LEU A 260 17.33 6.29 -4.03
CA LEU A 260 17.04 6.88 -2.70
C LEU A 260 16.30 8.22 -2.78
N ALA A 261 16.52 9.00 -3.83
CA ALA A 261 15.88 10.30 -4.02
C ALA A 261 14.48 10.20 -4.66
N PHE A 262 14.03 9.02 -5.08
CA PHE A 262 12.76 8.84 -5.78
C PHE A 262 11.59 9.49 -5.06
N ALA A 263 11.44 9.20 -3.77
CA ALA A 263 10.33 9.74 -2.97
C ALA A 263 10.34 11.28 -2.90
N GLU A 264 11.52 11.90 -2.84
CA GLU A 264 11.66 13.34 -2.77
C GLU A 264 11.30 14.05 -4.09
N TRP A 265 11.36 13.34 -5.23
CA TRP A 265 10.91 13.87 -6.52
C TRP A 265 9.41 13.83 -6.72
N ILE A 266 8.67 13.00 -5.97
CA ILE A 266 7.21 12.87 -6.10
C ILE A 266 6.50 14.22 -5.96
N PRO A 267 6.69 15.00 -4.88
CA PRO A 267 6.01 16.29 -4.74
C PRO A 267 6.42 17.34 -5.79
N VAL A 268 7.63 17.24 -6.34
CA VAL A 268 8.09 18.11 -7.43
C VAL A 268 7.26 17.84 -8.69
N TYR A 269 7.21 16.59 -9.12
CA TYR A 269 6.43 16.20 -10.31
C TYR A 269 4.93 16.36 -10.09
N ALA A 270 4.44 16.13 -8.87
CA ALA A 270 3.04 16.38 -8.53
C ALA A 270 2.64 17.84 -8.74
N ASN A 271 3.51 18.78 -8.42
CA ASN A 271 3.29 20.21 -8.71
C ASN A 271 3.36 20.49 -10.22
N LEU A 272 4.39 20.02 -10.91
CA LEU A 272 4.58 20.23 -12.35
C LEU A 272 3.40 19.69 -13.18
N LEU A 273 2.85 18.55 -12.78
CA LEU A 273 1.73 17.89 -13.44
C LEU A 273 0.34 18.36 -12.94
N GLY A 274 0.30 19.31 -11.99
CA GLY A 274 -0.93 19.81 -11.40
C GLY A 274 -1.71 18.78 -10.57
N VAL A 275 -1.07 17.67 -10.15
CA VAL A 275 -1.71 16.61 -9.37
C VAL A 275 -2.05 17.12 -7.97
N PHE A 276 -1.11 17.77 -7.27
CA PHE A 276 -1.36 18.37 -5.95
C PHE A 276 -1.75 19.85 -6.08
N SER A 277 -2.81 20.12 -6.84
CA SER A 277 -3.23 21.47 -7.18
C SER A 277 -3.93 22.25 -6.06
N VAL A 278 -4.36 21.56 -4.99
CA VAL A 278 -5.00 22.22 -3.84
C VAL A 278 -3.96 22.93 -3.00
N LYS A 279 -4.05 24.27 -2.98
CA LYS A 279 -3.14 25.17 -2.25
C LYS A 279 -3.85 25.69 -1.02
N ARG A 280 -3.13 25.84 0.06
CA ARG A 280 -3.59 26.53 1.28
C ARG A 280 -2.73 27.73 1.60
N GLU A 281 -3.32 28.72 2.19
CA GLU A 281 -2.57 29.85 2.77
C GLU A 281 -1.82 29.39 4.02
N LEU A 282 -0.54 29.74 4.11
CA LEU A 282 0.29 29.45 5.28
C LEU A 282 0.06 30.52 6.34
N LYS A 283 -0.09 30.10 7.61
CA LYS A 283 -0.05 31.01 8.75
C LYS A 283 1.36 31.61 8.90
N ALA A 284 1.47 32.75 9.54
CA ALA A 284 2.76 33.45 9.70
C ALA A 284 3.87 32.57 10.29
N VAL A 285 3.54 31.72 11.26
CA VAL A 285 4.50 30.77 11.88
C VAL A 285 4.94 29.71 10.87
N GLU A 286 4.03 29.18 10.07
CA GLU A 286 4.32 28.16 9.06
C GLU A 286 5.18 28.76 7.94
N ALA A 287 4.87 29.98 7.50
CA ALA A 287 5.68 30.72 6.53
C ALA A 287 7.10 30.98 7.04
N GLY A 288 7.23 31.32 8.34
CA GLY A 288 8.53 31.45 9.00
C GLY A 288 9.34 30.16 9.00
N LYS A 289 8.71 29.04 9.39
CA LYS A 289 9.31 27.69 9.35
C LYS A 289 9.72 27.28 7.93
N LEU A 290 8.90 27.60 6.93
CA LEU A 290 9.20 27.31 5.53
C LEU A 290 10.47 28.07 5.09
N ARG A 291 10.56 29.39 5.36
CA ARG A 291 11.75 30.18 5.02
C ARG A 291 13.00 29.67 5.75
N GLN A 292 12.88 29.29 7.01
CA GLN A 292 13.98 28.69 7.78
C GLN A 292 14.43 27.36 7.17
N SER A 293 13.50 26.49 6.77
CA SER A 293 13.83 25.20 6.14
C SER A 293 14.53 25.39 4.78
N ILE A 294 14.12 26.40 4.01
CA ILE A 294 14.78 26.76 2.75
C ILE A 294 16.24 27.18 3.04
N TYR A 295 16.45 28.06 4.00
CA TYR A 295 17.80 28.52 4.37
C TYR A 295 18.69 27.35 4.83
N GLN A 296 18.15 26.41 5.61
CA GLN A 296 18.87 25.21 6.04
C GLN A 296 19.28 24.34 4.85
N LEU A 297 18.35 24.05 3.92
CA LEU A 297 18.64 23.24 2.73
C LEU A 297 19.61 23.95 1.76
N GLU A 298 19.54 25.29 1.62
CA GLU A 298 20.49 26.07 0.83
C GLU A 298 21.91 26.00 1.41
N ASN A 299 22.04 25.97 2.74
CA ASN A 299 23.33 25.78 3.42
C ASN A 299 23.84 24.35 3.25
N GLU A 300 23.00 23.35 3.51
CA GLU A 300 23.33 21.93 3.33
C GLU A 300 23.83 21.66 1.91
N LEU A 301 23.18 22.25 0.91
CA LEU A 301 23.60 22.13 -0.49
C LEU A 301 24.99 22.74 -0.78
N ARG A 302 25.37 23.79 -0.04
CA ARG A 302 26.70 24.43 -0.17
C ARG A 302 27.78 23.65 0.57
N ASP A 303 27.47 23.11 1.74
CA ASP A 303 28.44 22.52 2.64
C ASP A 303 28.69 21.04 2.34
N ASN A 304 27.69 20.33 1.76
CA ASN A 304 27.77 18.89 1.52
C ASN A 304 27.30 18.52 0.10
N ALA A 305 28.27 18.26 -0.79
CA ALA A 305 27.98 17.88 -2.18
C ALA A 305 27.43 16.44 -2.29
N GLU A 306 27.69 15.56 -1.32
CA GLU A 306 27.30 14.15 -1.36
C GLU A 306 25.77 13.97 -1.24
N ASP A 307 25.10 14.81 -0.47
CA ASP A 307 23.65 14.76 -0.26
C ASP A 307 22.83 15.51 -1.33
N ARG A 308 23.51 16.08 -2.34
CA ARG A 308 22.87 16.88 -3.39
C ARG A 308 21.66 16.20 -4.02
N ALA A 309 21.72 14.89 -4.24
CA ALA A 309 20.64 14.12 -4.85
C ALA A 309 19.33 14.16 -4.05
N LEU A 310 19.43 14.23 -2.71
CA LEU A 310 18.28 14.32 -1.81
C LEU A 310 17.87 15.76 -1.52
N VAL A 311 18.83 16.66 -1.38
CA VAL A 311 18.60 18.05 -0.99
C VAL A 311 17.93 18.84 -2.12
N VAL A 312 18.36 18.62 -3.38
CA VAL A 312 17.81 19.35 -4.54
C VAL A 312 16.28 19.21 -4.67
N PRO A 313 15.69 18.02 -4.75
CA PRO A 313 14.24 17.90 -4.88
C PRO A 313 13.49 18.43 -3.64
N ARG A 314 14.03 18.28 -2.44
CA ARG A 314 13.48 18.89 -1.22
C ARG A 314 13.42 20.40 -1.32
N LEU A 315 14.52 21.03 -1.73
CA LEU A 315 14.60 22.48 -1.87
C LEU A 315 13.65 22.99 -2.95
N ILE A 316 13.55 22.30 -4.10
CA ILE A 316 12.59 22.63 -5.15
C ILE A 316 11.15 22.58 -4.63
N ASN A 317 10.78 21.54 -3.88
CA ASN A 317 9.45 21.43 -3.28
C ASN A 317 9.20 22.61 -2.33
N ARG A 318 10.19 23.04 -1.50
CA ARG A 318 10.06 24.21 -0.63
C ARG A 318 9.90 25.52 -1.41
N TYR A 319 10.60 25.68 -2.53
CA TYR A 319 10.42 26.83 -3.42
C TYR A 319 9.00 26.90 -4.00
N PHE A 320 8.42 25.78 -4.43
CA PHE A 320 7.03 25.75 -4.89
C PHE A 320 6.04 26.17 -3.81
N TRP A 321 6.25 25.70 -2.56
CA TRP A 321 5.43 26.13 -1.44
C TRP A 321 5.58 27.63 -1.15
N LEU A 322 6.79 28.18 -1.26
CA LEU A 322 7.05 29.61 -1.03
C LEU A 322 6.43 30.47 -2.13
N ILE A 323 6.54 30.06 -3.40
CA ILE A 323 5.88 30.74 -4.52
C ILE A 323 4.38 30.77 -4.32
N ASP A 324 3.77 29.62 -3.98
CA ASP A 324 2.34 29.54 -3.72
C ASP A 324 1.89 30.45 -2.56
N HIS A 325 2.69 30.50 -1.51
CA HIS A 325 2.44 31.41 -0.37
C HIS A 325 2.53 32.87 -0.80
N CYS A 326 3.58 33.29 -1.49
CA CYS A 326 3.73 34.66 -1.97
C CYS A 326 2.57 35.10 -2.88
N ILE A 327 2.10 34.22 -3.75
CA ILE A 327 0.96 34.47 -4.62
C ILE A 327 -0.33 34.60 -3.80
N ALA A 328 -0.59 33.67 -2.87
CA ALA A 328 -1.78 33.67 -2.02
C ALA A 328 -1.85 34.90 -1.10
N SER A 329 -0.72 35.28 -0.51
CA SER A 329 -0.58 36.44 0.38
C SER A 329 -0.44 37.77 -0.36
N ARG A 330 -0.51 37.75 -1.70
CA ARG A 330 -0.32 38.94 -2.57
C ARG A 330 0.97 39.70 -2.26
N GLU A 331 2.04 38.99 -1.97
CA GLU A 331 3.35 39.59 -1.78
C GLU A 331 3.86 40.23 -3.10
N GLU A 332 4.87 41.12 -2.98
CA GLU A 332 5.47 41.78 -4.15
C GLU A 332 5.97 40.75 -5.18
N ARG A 333 5.69 40.99 -6.45
CA ARG A 333 6.11 40.11 -7.56
C ARG A 333 7.63 39.84 -7.55
N ALA A 334 8.43 40.85 -7.13
CA ALA A 334 9.88 40.72 -7.02
C ALA A 334 10.31 39.52 -6.14
N LYS A 335 9.56 39.18 -5.09
CA LYS A 335 9.83 38.02 -4.24
C LYS A 335 9.60 36.70 -4.94
N VAL A 336 8.55 36.62 -5.77
CA VAL A 336 8.29 35.42 -6.60
C VAL A 336 9.38 35.27 -7.65
N ASP A 337 9.77 36.39 -8.31
CA ASP A 337 10.83 36.39 -9.32
C ASP A 337 12.19 35.99 -8.74
N GLU A 338 12.49 36.39 -7.48
CA GLU A 338 13.70 35.93 -6.76
C GLU A 338 13.71 34.40 -6.57
N VAL A 339 12.60 33.83 -6.11
CA VAL A 339 12.52 32.38 -5.91
C VAL A 339 12.58 31.63 -7.24
N LEU A 340 11.97 32.14 -8.30
CA LEU A 340 12.07 31.59 -9.66
C LEU A 340 13.50 31.65 -10.19
N LEU A 341 14.26 32.71 -9.90
CA LEU A 341 15.68 32.81 -10.25
C LEU A 341 16.49 31.73 -9.50
N LYS A 342 16.27 31.56 -8.19
CA LYS A 342 16.91 30.48 -7.41
C LYS A 342 16.59 29.11 -7.97
N LEU A 343 15.33 28.84 -8.33
CA LEU A 343 14.91 27.59 -8.97
C LEU A 343 15.63 27.37 -10.32
N ARG A 344 15.74 28.42 -11.14
CA ARG A 344 16.45 28.35 -12.42
C ARG A 344 17.93 28.03 -12.27
N LEU A 345 18.59 28.58 -11.24
CA LEU A 345 19.99 28.30 -10.94
C LEU A 345 20.20 26.88 -10.39
N LEU A 346 19.21 26.37 -9.66
CA LEU A 346 19.24 25.04 -9.06
C LEU A 346 18.98 23.93 -10.09
N ASP A 347 17.90 24.06 -10.86
CA ASP A 347 17.50 23.14 -11.92
C ASP A 347 16.79 23.88 -13.08
N PRO A 348 17.50 24.21 -14.16
CA PRO A 348 16.95 24.93 -15.30
C PRO A 348 15.82 24.19 -16.02
N GLN A 349 15.82 22.84 -15.98
CA GLN A 349 14.80 22.04 -16.64
C GLN A 349 13.48 22.09 -15.86
N ILE A 350 13.55 21.92 -14.55
CA ILE A 350 12.38 22.05 -13.67
C ILE A 350 11.82 23.48 -13.72
N HIS A 351 12.69 24.50 -13.71
CA HIS A 351 12.25 25.89 -13.89
C HIS A 351 11.47 26.08 -15.19
N LYS A 352 11.99 25.57 -16.33
CA LYS A 352 11.31 25.66 -17.63
C LYS A 352 9.95 24.98 -17.62
N GLN A 353 9.85 23.79 -17.02
CA GLN A 353 8.59 23.07 -16.91
C GLN A 353 7.57 23.78 -16.00
N TYR A 354 8.04 24.42 -14.93
CA TYR A 354 7.19 25.13 -13.99
C TYR A 354 6.63 26.44 -14.53
N THR A 355 7.37 27.10 -15.44
CA THR A 355 7.00 28.40 -16.03
C THR A 355 6.35 28.30 -17.43
N ALA A 356 6.26 27.10 -18.01
CA ALA A 356 5.61 26.84 -19.29
C ALA A 356 4.08 26.82 -19.13
#